data_f088aebd770e70cb2bc95813b97437e6
#
_entry.id   f088aebd770e70cb2bc95813b97437e6
#
_cell.length_a   1.000
_cell.length_b   1.000
_cell.length_c   1.000
_cell.angle_alpha   90.00
_cell.angle_beta   90.00
_cell.angle_gamma   90.00
#
_symmetry.space_group_name_H-M   'P 1'
#
loop_
_entity.id
_entity.type
_entity.pdbx_description
1 polymer ?
#
loop_
_entity_poly.entity_id
_entity_poly.type
_entity_poly.pdbx_seq_one_letter_code
_entity_poly.pdbx_strand_id
1 'polypeptide(L)'
;MKTIICGAGDVGYSIADKLSRENFEVTVIDEDENRLNKVSENLDVKTINGIPSMPSVLENAGANDCEILIAVTKSDETNMVTCQIGHSLFKIKKKIARIRQQDYLKNDWKNLYNDENFPIDAIISPEQEVAKGIFRRLISPGTIDMVELS
;
A
#
# COMPACT_ATOMS: atom_id res chain seq x y z
N MET A 1 4.83 -14.03 2.54
CA MET A 1 4.82 -13.06 1.44
C MET A 1 5.26 -11.71 1.97
N LYS A 2 6.30 -11.13 1.37
CA LYS A 2 6.85 -9.86 1.82
C LYS A 2 6.00 -8.69 1.36
N THR A 3 5.60 -7.86 2.30
CA THR A 3 4.68 -6.74 2.05
C THR A 3 5.22 -5.47 2.70
N ILE A 4 5.17 -4.37 1.96
CA ILE A 4 5.48 -3.04 2.48
C ILE A 4 4.18 -2.23 2.54
N ILE A 5 3.90 -1.66 3.70
CA ILE A 5 2.76 -0.78 3.90
C ILE A 5 3.29 0.64 4.15
N CYS A 6 2.89 1.58 3.33
CA CYS A 6 3.27 2.98 3.45
C CYS A 6 2.12 3.76 4.07
N GLY A 7 2.33 4.21 5.30
CA GLY A 7 1.32 4.89 6.09
C GLY A 7 0.91 4.06 7.29
N ALA A 8 1.05 4.63 8.47
CA ALA A 8 0.73 3.97 9.75
C ALA A 8 -0.47 4.62 10.46
N GLY A 9 -1.35 5.26 9.70
CA GLY A 9 -2.63 5.75 10.22
C GLY A 9 -3.59 4.60 10.41
N ASP A 10 -4.86 4.91 10.60
CA ASP A 10 -5.87 3.89 10.90
C ASP A 10 -5.96 2.81 9.82
N VAL A 11 -5.91 3.21 8.56
CA VAL A 11 -6.02 2.26 7.44
C VAL A 11 -4.79 1.35 7.39
N GLY A 12 -3.59 1.94 7.43
CA GLY A 12 -2.34 1.18 7.41
C GLY A 12 -2.21 0.25 8.60
N TYR A 13 -2.57 0.72 9.78
CA TYR A 13 -2.56 -0.11 10.99
C TYR A 13 -3.49 -1.31 10.84
N SER A 14 -4.71 -1.08 10.35
CA SER A 14 -5.69 -2.15 10.17
C SER A 14 -5.21 -3.21 9.20
N ILE A 15 -4.62 -2.80 8.08
CA ILE A 15 -4.09 -3.74 7.09
C ILE A 15 -2.89 -4.50 7.67
N ALA A 16 -1.99 -3.80 8.35
CA ALA A 16 -0.81 -4.43 8.95
C ALA A 16 -1.21 -5.48 9.98
N ASP A 17 -2.21 -5.17 10.80
CA ASP A 17 -2.73 -6.11 11.79
C ASP A 17 -3.23 -7.39 11.12
N LYS A 18 -4.07 -7.26 10.09
CA LYS A 18 -4.63 -8.42 9.41
C LYS A 18 -3.57 -9.26 8.72
N LEU A 19 -2.66 -8.62 8.00
CA LEU A 19 -1.65 -9.35 7.24
C LEU A 19 -0.61 -10.01 8.14
N SER A 20 -0.22 -9.36 9.23
CA SER A 20 0.73 -9.97 10.16
C SER A 20 0.15 -11.21 10.84
N ARG A 21 -1.16 -11.23 11.09
CA ARG A 21 -1.83 -12.41 11.65
C ARG A 21 -1.90 -13.57 10.66
N GLU A 22 -1.84 -13.27 9.38
CA GLU A 22 -1.86 -14.28 8.31
C GLU A 22 -0.45 -14.67 7.86
N ASN A 23 0.55 -14.38 8.69
CA ASN A 23 1.94 -14.76 8.47
C ASN A 23 2.61 -14.06 7.28
N PHE A 24 2.13 -12.90 6.89
CA PHE A 24 2.85 -12.05 5.95
C PHE A 24 4.01 -11.39 6.67
N GLU A 25 5.14 -11.23 5.97
CA GLU A 25 6.24 -10.43 6.48
C GLU A 25 5.96 -8.96 6.16
N VAL A 26 5.55 -8.21 7.17
CA VAL A 26 5.09 -6.83 6.99
C VAL A 26 6.14 -5.84 7.48
N THR A 27 6.45 -4.86 6.65
CA THR A 27 7.23 -3.68 7.02
C THR A 27 6.37 -2.45 6.81
N VAL A 28 6.26 -1.60 7.83
CA VAL A 28 5.47 -0.38 7.78
C VAL A 28 6.39 0.82 7.75
N ILE A 29 6.13 1.72 6.79
CA ILE A 29 6.88 2.98 6.64
C ILE A 29 5.98 4.15 7.02
N ASP A 30 6.48 5.04 7.85
CA ASP A 30 5.79 6.31 8.15
C ASP A 30 6.83 7.33 8.60
N GLU A 31 6.57 8.60 8.35
CA GLU A 31 7.47 9.65 8.82
C GLU A 31 7.18 10.07 10.27
N ASP A 32 6.07 9.62 10.84
CA ASP A 32 5.69 9.90 12.22
C ASP A 32 6.11 8.73 13.13
N GLU A 33 7.14 8.97 13.94
CA GLU A 33 7.63 7.94 14.86
C GLU A 33 6.61 7.49 15.89
N ASN A 34 5.71 8.36 16.31
CA ASN A 34 4.68 8.00 17.28
C ASN A 34 3.73 6.95 16.71
N ARG A 35 3.38 7.10 15.44
CA ARG A 35 2.55 6.11 14.76
C ARG A 35 3.27 4.80 14.61
N LEU A 36 4.55 4.84 14.26
CA LEU A 36 5.36 3.63 14.13
C LEU A 36 5.52 2.91 15.46
N ASN A 37 5.69 3.65 16.55
CA ASN A 37 5.80 3.05 17.87
C ASN A 37 4.52 2.31 18.24
N LYS A 38 3.38 2.90 17.95
CA LYS A 38 2.08 2.26 18.20
C LYS A 38 1.95 0.96 17.42
N VAL A 39 2.40 0.95 16.17
CA VAL A 39 2.37 -0.24 15.33
C VAL A 39 3.31 -1.31 15.90
N SER A 40 4.55 -0.95 16.17
CA SER A 40 5.57 -1.92 16.62
C SER A 40 5.28 -2.50 18.00
N GLU A 41 4.63 -1.74 18.87
CA GLU A 41 4.27 -2.22 20.20
C GLU A 41 3.14 -3.23 20.19
N ASN A 42 2.29 -3.19 19.17
CA ASN A 42 1.08 -4.00 19.14
C ASN A 42 1.07 -5.10 18.08
N LEU A 43 1.90 -4.98 17.05
CA LEU A 43 1.89 -5.89 15.91
C LEU A 43 3.27 -6.48 15.65
N ASP A 44 3.28 -7.68 15.11
CA ASP A 44 4.52 -8.35 14.71
C ASP A 44 4.93 -7.89 13.32
N VAL A 45 5.48 -6.68 13.25
CA VAL A 45 5.91 -6.06 12.00
C VAL A 45 7.23 -5.33 12.19
N LYS A 46 7.93 -5.08 11.08
CA LYS A 46 9.09 -4.19 11.07
C LYS A 46 8.62 -2.77 10.76
N THR A 47 9.36 -1.79 11.25
CA THR A 47 9.02 -0.39 10.99
C THR A 47 10.24 0.36 10.46
N ILE A 48 9.99 1.29 9.54
CA ILE A 48 11.00 2.17 8.96
C ILE A 48 10.48 3.60 9.05
N ASN A 49 11.24 4.48 9.66
CA ASN A 49 10.89 5.90 9.72
C ASN A 49 11.44 6.61 8.50
N GLY A 50 10.56 7.24 7.74
CA GLY A 50 10.93 7.98 6.55
C GLY A 50 9.73 8.32 5.70
N ILE A 51 10.00 9.08 4.63
CA ILE A 51 8.97 9.44 3.65
C ILE A 51 8.79 8.29 2.68
N PRO A 52 7.59 7.70 2.60
CA PRO A 52 7.40 6.46 1.82
C PRO A 52 7.70 6.54 0.33
N SER A 53 7.58 7.74 -0.26
CA SER A 53 7.85 7.89 -1.69
C SER A 53 9.34 8.02 -2.04
N MET A 54 10.22 8.05 -1.04
CA MET A 54 11.65 8.18 -1.29
C MET A 54 12.26 6.83 -1.65
N PRO A 55 12.95 6.73 -2.79
CA PRO A 55 13.52 5.43 -3.22
C PRO A 55 14.42 4.77 -2.19
N SER A 56 15.27 5.54 -1.51
CA SER A 56 16.17 4.98 -0.50
C SER A 56 15.42 4.40 0.70
N VAL A 57 14.31 5.02 1.07
CA VAL A 57 13.46 4.53 2.16
C VAL A 57 12.81 3.21 1.77
N LEU A 58 12.29 3.13 0.56
CA LEU A 58 11.72 1.89 0.04
C LEU A 58 12.77 0.78 -0.05
N GLU A 59 13.97 1.12 -0.50
CA GLU A 59 15.06 0.15 -0.56
C GLU A 59 15.39 -0.40 0.83
N ASN A 60 15.51 0.49 1.81
CA ASN A 60 15.78 0.08 3.19
C ASN A 60 14.68 -0.78 3.78
N ALA A 61 13.45 -0.61 3.31
CA ALA A 61 12.32 -1.40 3.75
C ALA A 61 12.24 -2.77 3.07
N GLY A 62 13.14 -3.05 2.13
CA GLY A 62 13.18 -4.34 1.46
C GLY A 62 12.41 -4.39 0.14
N ALA A 63 12.28 -3.24 -0.55
CA ALA A 63 11.51 -3.17 -1.78
C ALA A 63 12.04 -4.11 -2.88
N ASN A 64 13.34 -4.41 -2.90
CA ASN A 64 13.91 -5.31 -3.90
C ASN A 64 13.33 -6.71 -3.83
N ASP A 65 12.89 -7.14 -2.65
CA ASP A 65 12.31 -8.48 -2.45
C ASP A 65 10.82 -8.43 -2.16
N CYS A 66 10.23 -7.27 -2.27
CA CYS A 66 8.82 -7.05 -1.92
C CYS A 66 7.89 -7.62 -3.00
N GLU A 67 6.84 -8.28 -2.57
CA GLU A 67 5.84 -8.84 -3.47
C GLU A 67 4.60 -7.97 -3.57
N ILE A 68 4.26 -7.26 -2.48
CA ILE A 68 3.08 -6.41 -2.43
C ILE A 68 3.45 -5.08 -1.79
N LEU A 69 3.11 -3.99 -2.46
CA LEU A 69 3.29 -2.64 -1.97
C LEU A 69 1.92 -2.00 -1.79
N ILE A 70 1.64 -1.53 -0.58
CA ILE A 70 0.35 -0.94 -0.22
C ILE A 70 0.59 0.48 0.27
N ALA A 71 0.19 1.47 -0.53
CA ALA A 71 0.40 2.88 -0.23
C ALA A 71 -0.91 3.50 0.25
N VAL A 72 -0.99 3.74 1.55
CA VAL A 72 -2.22 4.20 2.23
C VAL A 72 -1.97 5.39 3.14
N THR A 73 -1.14 6.31 2.69
CA THR A 73 -0.94 7.60 3.38
C THR A 73 -2.16 8.49 3.17
N LYS A 74 -2.16 9.65 3.83
CA LYS A 74 -3.24 10.64 3.66
C LYS A 74 -3.20 11.36 2.32
N SER A 75 -2.09 11.27 1.60
CA SER A 75 -1.90 11.96 0.33
C SER A 75 -2.06 11.01 -0.84
N ASP A 76 -3.08 11.26 -1.66
CA ASP A 76 -3.28 10.48 -2.89
C ASP A 76 -2.04 10.55 -3.78
N GLU A 77 -1.45 11.75 -3.92
CA GLU A 77 -0.28 11.96 -4.76
C GLU A 77 0.92 11.14 -4.25
N THR A 78 1.15 11.14 -2.94
CA THR A 78 2.22 10.32 -2.35
C THR A 78 1.97 8.84 -2.63
N ASN A 79 0.74 8.39 -2.51
CA ASN A 79 0.38 7.00 -2.76
C ASN A 79 0.64 6.62 -4.23
N MET A 80 0.28 7.51 -5.15
CA MET A 80 0.50 7.29 -6.57
C MET A 80 1.99 7.27 -6.92
N VAL A 81 2.76 8.22 -6.39
CA VAL A 81 4.20 8.27 -6.61
C VAL A 81 4.90 7.05 -6.04
N THR A 82 4.50 6.64 -4.83
CA THR A 82 5.08 5.46 -4.18
C THR A 82 4.90 4.21 -5.05
N CYS A 83 3.72 4.01 -5.59
CA CYS A 83 3.45 2.88 -6.48
C CYS A 83 4.26 2.98 -7.78
N GLN A 84 4.42 4.18 -8.32
CA GLN A 84 5.23 4.39 -9.52
C GLN A 84 6.71 4.02 -9.26
N ILE A 85 7.25 4.48 -8.13
CA ILE A 85 8.62 4.16 -7.75
C ILE A 85 8.79 2.65 -7.55
N GLY A 86 7.85 2.04 -6.85
CA GLY A 86 7.85 0.59 -6.64
C GLY A 86 7.87 -0.19 -7.94
N HIS A 87 7.13 0.27 -8.93
CA HIS A 87 7.07 -0.34 -10.25
C HIS A 87 8.38 -0.12 -11.04
N SER A 88 8.81 1.13 -11.13
CA SER A 88 9.90 1.51 -12.02
C SER A 88 11.26 1.07 -11.52
N LEU A 89 11.52 1.17 -10.23
CA LEU A 89 12.83 0.85 -9.65
C LEU A 89 12.92 -0.56 -9.09
N PHE A 90 11.86 -1.05 -8.49
CA PHE A 90 11.90 -2.32 -7.74
C PHE A 90 11.10 -3.43 -8.39
N LYS A 91 10.36 -3.13 -9.43
CA LYS A 91 9.58 -4.11 -10.21
C LYS A 91 8.61 -4.92 -9.35
N ILE A 92 8.00 -4.24 -8.37
CA ILE A 92 7.03 -4.89 -7.49
C ILE A 92 5.79 -5.24 -8.29
N LYS A 93 5.34 -6.48 -8.17
CA LYS A 93 4.25 -7.00 -9.01
C LYS A 93 2.88 -6.51 -8.62
N LYS A 94 2.61 -6.40 -7.31
CA LYS A 94 1.30 -6.01 -6.82
C LYS A 94 1.41 -4.67 -6.10
N LYS A 95 0.74 -3.66 -6.62
CA LYS A 95 0.78 -2.31 -6.06
C LYS A 95 -0.64 -1.83 -5.82
N ILE A 96 -0.92 -1.48 -4.59
CA ILE A 96 -2.24 -1.08 -4.15
C ILE A 96 -2.15 0.31 -3.56
N ALA A 97 -3.03 1.21 -3.96
CA ALA A 97 -3.00 2.58 -3.49
C ALA A 97 -4.37 3.05 -3.00
N ARG A 98 -4.35 3.83 -1.94
CA ARG A 98 -5.52 4.55 -1.45
C ARG A 98 -5.65 5.83 -2.25
N ILE A 99 -6.79 6.04 -2.88
CA ILE A 99 -7.11 7.27 -3.60
C ILE A 99 -8.49 7.69 -3.14
N ARG A 100 -8.59 8.88 -2.55
CA ARG A 100 -9.83 9.40 -1.97
C ARG A 100 -10.47 10.50 -2.78
N GLN A 101 -9.68 11.23 -3.56
CA GLN A 101 -10.19 12.36 -4.32
C GLN A 101 -10.98 11.84 -5.52
N GLN A 102 -12.24 12.23 -5.59
CA GLN A 102 -13.15 11.76 -6.63
C GLN A 102 -12.71 12.18 -8.03
N ASP A 103 -12.00 13.28 -8.14
CA ASP A 103 -11.50 13.72 -9.45
C ASP A 103 -10.56 12.71 -10.06
N TYR A 104 -9.71 12.07 -9.26
CA TYR A 104 -8.81 11.01 -9.74
C TYR A 104 -9.54 9.73 -10.14
N LEU A 105 -10.77 9.56 -9.69
CA LEU A 105 -11.51 8.31 -9.85
C LEU A 105 -12.59 8.37 -10.91
N LYS A 106 -12.67 9.45 -11.67
CA LYS A 106 -13.69 9.59 -12.71
C LYS A 106 -13.49 8.54 -13.80
N ASN A 107 -14.61 8.03 -14.28
CA ASN A 107 -14.63 7.02 -15.33
C ASN A 107 -13.99 7.51 -16.63
N ASP A 108 -14.01 8.83 -16.87
CA ASP A 108 -13.45 9.43 -18.09
C ASP A 108 -11.97 9.13 -18.26
N TRP A 109 -11.22 8.98 -17.14
CA TRP A 109 -9.80 8.64 -17.21
C TRP A 109 -9.43 7.38 -16.43
N LYS A 110 -10.29 6.39 -16.52
CA LYS A 110 -10.01 5.09 -15.89
C LYS A 110 -8.75 4.43 -16.43
N ASN A 111 -8.35 4.75 -17.65
CA ASN A 111 -7.15 4.21 -18.26
C ASN A 111 -5.86 4.82 -17.69
N LEU A 112 -5.98 5.76 -16.75
CA LEU A 112 -4.83 6.30 -16.05
C LEU A 112 -4.10 5.22 -15.24
N TYR A 113 -4.84 4.24 -14.73
CA TYR A 113 -4.30 3.24 -13.81
C TYR A 113 -3.99 1.92 -14.51
N ASN A 114 -2.79 1.83 -15.04
CA ASN A 114 -2.25 0.64 -15.67
C ASN A 114 -0.72 0.71 -15.60
N ASP A 115 -0.04 -0.37 -15.99
CA ASP A 115 1.41 -0.44 -15.88
C ASP A 115 2.16 0.55 -16.76
N GLU A 116 1.53 1.07 -17.80
CA GLU A 116 2.14 2.04 -18.70
C GLU A 116 1.99 3.48 -18.20
N ASN A 117 1.02 3.75 -17.34
CA ASN A 117 0.75 5.07 -16.80
C ASN A 117 1.02 5.07 -15.29
N PHE A 118 -0.01 5.11 -14.44
CA PHE A 118 0.19 4.91 -13.01
C PHE A 118 -0.03 3.44 -12.69
N PRO A 119 1.02 2.71 -12.30
CA PRO A 119 0.96 1.26 -12.16
C PRO A 119 0.34 0.84 -10.82
N ILE A 120 -0.95 1.02 -10.70
CA ILE A 120 -1.73 0.67 -9.53
C ILE A 120 -2.67 -0.46 -9.91
N ASP A 121 -2.51 -1.60 -9.27
CA ASP A 121 -3.28 -2.80 -9.60
C ASP A 121 -4.64 -2.82 -8.90
N ALA A 122 -4.74 -2.16 -7.76
CA ALA A 122 -6.01 -2.03 -7.05
C ALA A 122 -6.06 -0.70 -6.30
N ILE A 123 -7.24 -0.10 -6.22
CA ILE A 123 -7.46 1.17 -5.56
C ILE A 123 -8.36 0.94 -4.34
N ILE A 124 -7.97 1.51 -3.21
CA ILE A 124 -8.74 1.47 -1.98
C ILE A 124 -9.47 2.79 -1.80
N SER A 125 -10.79 2.76 -1.80
CA SER A 125 -11.67 3.88 -1.48
C SER A 125 -13.11 3.36 -1.48
N PRO A 126 -13.93 3.68 -0.49
CA PRO A 126 -13.64 4.36 0.76
C PRO A 126 -12.99 3.43 1.80
N GLU A 127 -12.66 3.99 2.96
CA GLU A 127 -11.87 3.28 3.98
C GLU A 127 -12.54 2.01 4.50
N GLN A 128 -13.84 1.98 4.63
CA GLN A 128 -14.55 0.80 5.14
C GLN A 128 -14.43 -0.41 4.20
N GLU A 129 -14.04 -0.20 2.95
CA GLU A 129 -13.82 -1.29 2.00
C GLU A 129 -12.58 -2.10 2.35
N VAL A 130 -11.59 -1.47 2.99
CA VAL A 130 -10.33 -2.11 3.35
C VAL A 130 -10.56 -3.34 4.23
N ALA A 131 -11.44 -3.22 5.22
CA ALA A 131 -11.65 -4.31 6.18
C ALA A 131 -12.30 -5.54 5.55
N LYS A 132 -13.03 -5.38 4.46
CA LYS A 132 -13.81 -6.47 3.87
C LYS A 132 -13.30 -6.98 2.53
N GLY A 133 -12.81 -6.08 1.68
CA GLY A 133 -12.47 -6.42 0.32
C GLY A 133 -11.01 -6.69 0.09
N ILE A 134 -10.14 -5.76 0.50
CA ILE A 134 -8.72 -5.81 0.13
C ILE A 134 -7.99 -7.01 0.72
N PHE A 135 -8.24 -7.30 1.99
CA PHE A 135 -7.58 -8.43 2.66
C PHE A 135 -7.84 -9.73 1.92
N ARG A 136 -9.09 -9.96 1.56
CA ARG A 136 -9.49 -11.18 0.86
C ARG A 136 -8.79 -11.30 -0.49
N ARG A 137 -8.64 -10.19 -1.19
CA ARG A 137 -7.96 -10.17 -2.50
C ARG A 137 -6.48 -10.40 -2.39
N LEU A 138 -5.85 -9.91 -1.31
CA LEU A 138 -4.42 -10.11 -1.09
C LEU A 138 -4.07 -11.56 -0.80
N ILE A 139 -4.95 -12.28 -0.13
CA ILE A 139 -4.70 -13.69 0.20
C ILE A 139 -5.14 -14.65 -0.90
N SER A 140 -5.81 -14.17 -1.94
CA SER A 140 -6.22 -15.00 -3.07
C SER A 140 -5.13 -14.98 -4.13
N PRO A 141 -4.35 -16.07 -4.28
CA PRO A 141 -3.23 -16.08 -5.21
C PRO A 141 -3.68 -15.89 -6.66
N GLY A 142 -2.97 -15.06 -7.38
CA GLY A 142 -3.14 -14.92 -8.81
C GLY A 142 -4.23 -13.99 -9.29
N THR A 143 -5.04 -13.46 -8.41
CA THR A 143 -6.09 -12.55 -8.82
C THR A 143 -5.99 -11.24 -8.08
N ILE A 144 -5.64 -10.19 -8.79
CA ILE A 144 -5.90 -8.85 -8.29
C ILE A 144 -6.79 -8.16 -9.27
N ASP A 145 -8.04 -8.10 -8.92
CA ASP A 145 -8.99 -7.26 -9.62
C ASP A 145 -8.96 -5.89 -8.98
N MET A 146 -9.32 -4.88 -9.74
CA MET A 146 -9.50 -3.55 -9.18
C MET A 146 -10.52 -3.61 -8.06
N VAL A 147 -10.24 -2.95 -6.96
CA VAL A 147 -11.21 -2.81 -5.89
C VAL A 147 -12.35 -1.93 -6.39
N GLU A 148 -13.57 -2.40 -6.25
CA GLU A 148 -14.74 -1.64 -6.65
C GLU A 148 -14.82 -0.33 -5.88
N LEU A 149 -15.04 0.75 -6.60
CA LEU A 149 -15.07 2.09 -6.03
C LEU A 149 -16.49 2.54 -5.68
N SER A 150 -17.23 1.70 -5.09
CA SER A 150 -18.61 2.03 -4.72
C SER A 150 -18.71 2.61 -3.33
#